data_26abcae3c80602e0e0b4b5389b991d4e
#
_entry.id   26abcae3c80602e0e0b4b5389b991d4e
#
_cell.length_a   1.000
_cell.length_b   1.000
_cell.length_c   1.000
_cell.angle_alpha   90.00
_cell.angle_beta   90.00
_cell.angle_gamma   90.00
#
_symmetry.space_group_name_H-M   'P 1'
#
loop_
_entity.id
_entity.type
_entity.pdbx_description
1 polymer ?
#
loop_
_entity_poly.entity_id
_entity_poly.type
_entity_poly.pdbx_seq_one_letter_code
_entity_poly.pdbx_strand_id
1 'polypeptide(L)'
;MVGNISNSILISLDLNQLYKIFLMNLHEYQAKKILASSKIKVPAGSLVTSSQEANSFVKANKGSTFAIKAQIHAGGRGLSGGVKIISSAEEACAFVSKFLGKNLITYQNEPNGQPVNNILIEETISISRELYFSIVIDRKSEAVTIICSSAGGMEIEEISKNNPELILSVSCEINKPQNPNDIKEIINFLNINDVVAPQFKELLFLSYNLFIDNDLSLLEINPLVISNDNELIALDCKMSIDDNALFKHTESKGLHDWTQSDSKEKEAHYAGLNYIALDGSIGCMVNGAGLAMATMDLIKLSGGSPANFLDVGGGATSETVSKALKILISDNNVKVVLVNIFGGIMRCDIIADGIVNAVQEVGIKIPIVVRLEGTNVELGKETLNNSKLNIISADSLTDAANKAVEIANGK
;
A
#
# COMPACT_ATOMS: atom_id res chain seq x y z
N MET A 1 -1.66 33.21 -34.36
CA MET A 1 -2.16 33.40 -32.99
C MET A 1 -2.68 32.04 -32.52
N VAL A 2 -1.81 31.28 -31.88
CA VAL A 2 -2.18 30.00 -31.28
C VAL A 2 -2.09 30.24 -29.77
N GLY A 3 -3.29 30.38 -29.18
CA GLY A 3 -3.42 30.62 -27.74
C GLY A 3 -3.03 29.38 -26.95
N ASN A 4 -2.18 29.60 -25.97
CA ASN A 4 -1.81 28.66 -24.91
C ASN A 4 -3.04 28.13 -24.19
N ILE A 5 -3.35 26.85 -24.37
CA ILE A 5 -4.13 26.06 -23.43
C ILE A 5 -3.12 25.26 -22.61
N SER A 6 -2.48 25.94 -21.70
CA SER A 6 -1.70 25.32 -20.63
C SER A 6 -2.50 25.42 -19.34
N ASN A 7 -2.54 24.35 -18.62
CA ASN A 7 -3.16 24.11 -17.31
C ASN A 7 -4.62 23.62 -17.33
N SER A 8 -4.88 22.50 -17.96
CA SER A 8 -5.85 21.55 -17.45
C SER A 8 -5.32 21.04 -16.10
N ILE A 9 -5.91 21.53 -15.04
CA ILE A 9 -5.80 20.98 -13.69
C ILE A 9 -6.36 19.56 -13.77
N LEU A 10 -5.50 18.59 -14.08
CA LEU A 10 -5.70 17.23 -13.69
C LEU A 10 -5.67 17.24 -12.16
N ILE A 11 -6.86 17.31 -11.55
CA ILE A 11 -7.02 16.88 -10.15
C ILE A 11 -6.83 15.37 -10.20
N SER A 12 -5.58 14.94 -10.35
CA SER A 12 -5.24 13.55 -10.17
C SER A 12 -5.61 13.23 -8.72
N LEU A 13 -6.55 12.33 -8.51
CA LEU A 13 -6.42 11.39 -7.40
C LEU A 13 -4.95 11.04 -7.39
N ASP A 14 -4.32 11.20 -6.24
CA ASP A 14 -2.91 10.87 -6.13
C ASP A 14 -2.79 9.41 -6.60
N LEU A 15 -2.27 9.23 -7.83
CA LEU A 15 -2.12 7.90 -8.43
C LEU A 15 -1.36 6.98 -7.48
N ASN A 16 -0.51 7.56 -6.62
CA ASN A 16 0.19 6.85 -5.56
C ASN A 16 -0.76 6.22 -4.53
N GLN A 17 -1.95 6.80 -4.26
CA GLN A 17 -2.95 6.14 -3.41
C GLN A 17 -3.58 4.95 -4.11
N LEU A 18 -3.92 5.06 -5.39
CA LEU A 18 -4.46 3.94 -6.18
C LEU A 18 -3.45 2.78 -6.34
N TYR A 19 -2.14 3.06 -6.33
CA TYR A 19 -1.11 2.03 -6.45
C TYR A 19 -0.83 1.25 -5.17
N LYS A 20 -1.15 1.80 -4.00
CA LYS A 20 -1.08 1.05 -2.74
C LYS A 20 -2.01 -0.17 -2.70
N ILE A 21 -2.92 -0.29 -3.68
CA ILE A 21 -4.01 -1.25 -3.71
C ILE A 21 -3.60 -2.67 -4.09
N PHE A 22 -2.66 -2.77 -5.01
CA PHE A 22 -2.23 -4.05 -5.57
C PHE A 22 -0.83 -4.43 -5.08
N LEU A 23 -0.52 -4.03 -3.83
CA LEU A 23 0.79 -4.26 -3.24
C LEU A 23 0.65 -5.02 -1.93
N MET A 24 1.11 -6.26 -1.94
CA MET A 24 1.28 -7.01 -0.70
C MET A 24 2.53 -6.51 0.02
N ASN A 25 2.35 -5.68 1.04
CA ASN A 25 3.44 -5.24 1.90
C ASN A 25 3.90 -6.36 2.81
N LEU A 26 5.21 -6.50 2.98
CA LEU A 26 5.82 -7.44 3.91
C LEU A 26 6.27 -6.72 5.19
N HIS A 27 6.18 -7.41 6.33
CA HIS A 27 6.87 -6.95 7.53
C HIS A 27 8.39 -6.99 7.33
N GLU A 28 9.13 -6.14 8.03
CA GLU A 28 10.59 -6.09 7.98
C GLU A 28 11.24 -7.46 8.18
N TYR A 29 10.77 -8.26 9.16
CA TYR A 29 11.31 -9.60 9.40
C TYR A 29 11.09 -10.58 8.24
N GLN A 30 9.98 -10.44 7.51
CA GLN A 30 9.68 -11.26 6.32
C GLN A 30 10.59 -10.83 5.17
N ALA A 31 10.71 -9.52 4.92
CA ALA A 31 11.59 -8.96 3.91
C ALA A 31 13.06 -9.37 4.15
N LYS A 32 13.53 -9.26 5.38
CA LYS A 32 14.90 -9.68 5.76
C LYS A 32 15.15 -11.19 5.59
N LYS A 33 14.13 -12.02 5.87
CA LYS A 33 14.24 -13.46 5.61
C LYS A 33 14.43 -13.75 4.11
N ILE A 34 13.73 -13.01 3.25
CA ILE A 34 13.87 -13.11 1.79
C ILE A 34 15.26 -12.61 1.37
N LEU A 35 15.72 -11.46 1.88
CA LEU A 35 17.08 -10.96 1.63
C LEU A 35 18.15 -11.99 2.00
N ALA A 36 18.06 -12.55 3.21
CA ALA A 36 19.01 -13.54 3.69
C ALA A 36 19.03 -14.81 2.83
N SER A 37 17.86 -15.31 2.39
CA SER A 37 17.77 -16.46 1.47
C SER A 37 18.41 -16.16 0.12
N SER A 38 18.42 -14.89 -0.31
CA SER A 38 19.09 -14.38 -1.50
C SER A 38 20.56 -13.97 -1.26
N LYS A 39 21.16 -14.38 -0.13
CA LYS A 39 22.56 -14.12 0.27
C LYS A 39 22.90 -12.64 0.51
N ILE A 40 21.91 -11.79 0.69
CA ILE A 40 22.11 -10.40 1.12
C ILE A 40 22.23 -10.38 2.64
N LYS A 41 23.31 -9.81 3.18
CA LYS A 41 23.56 -9.76 4.63
C LYS A 41 22.52 -8.91 5.35
N VAL A 42 21.99 -9.48 6.44
CA VAL A 42 21.09 -8.81 7.39
C VAL A 42 21.61 -9.07 8.82
N PRO A 43 21.26 -8.25 9.82
CA PRO A 43 21.62 -8.53 11.21
C PRO A 43 21.06 -9.87 11.68
N ALA A 44 21.81 -10.58 12.52
CA ALA A 44 21.32 -11.76 13.20
C ALA A 44 20.22 -11.37 14.20
N GLY A 45 19.12 -12.11 14.21
CA GLY A 45 17.99 -11.75 15.07
C GLY A 45 16.93 -12.83 15.16
N SER A 46 15.89 -12.55 15.95
CA SER A 46 14.75 -13.43 16.15
C SER A 46 13.45 -12.64 16.27
N LEU A 47 12.40 -13.20 15.71
CA LEU A 47 11.04 -12.75 15.94
C LEU A 47 10.53 -13.27 17.28
N VAL A 48 9.89 -12.41 18.08
CA VAL A 48 9.31 -12.77 19.37
C VAL A 48 7.85 -12.33 19.45
N THR A 49 7.04 -13.16 20.08
CA THR A 49 5.59 -13.00 20.28
C THR A 49 5.22 -12.95 21.76
N SER A 50 6.21 -12.98 22.64
CA SER A 50 6.02 -12.91 24.11
C SER A 50 7.22 -12.32 24.81
N SER A 51 6.99 -11.77 26.03
CA SER A 51 8.07 -11.30 26.89
C SER A 51 9.01 -12.45 27.30
N GLN A 52 8.50 -13.67 27.38
CA GLN A 52 9.30 -14.85 27.74
C GLN A 52 10.30 -15.19 26.63
N GLU A 53 9.87 -15.16 25.36
CA GLU A 53 10.77 -15.38 24.22
C GLU A 53 11.83 -14.30 24.14
N ALA A 54 11.47 -13.02 24.33
CA ALA A 54 12.40 -11.91 24.32
C ALA A 54 13.46 -12.05 25.44
N ASN A 55 13.02 -12.40 26.67
CA ASN A 55 13.92 -12.67 27.79
C ASN A 55 14.91 -13.82 27.48
N SER A 56 14.39 -14.90 26.89
CA SER A 56 15.20 -16.06 26.56
C SER A 56 16.24 -15.74 25.49
N PHE A 57 15.85 -15.01 24.45
CA PHE A 57 16.74 -14.58 23.37
C PHE A 57 17.90 -13.71 23.89
N VAL A 58 17.59 -12.66 24.66
CA VAL A 58 18.61 -11.74 25.19
C VAL A 58 19.55 -12.46 26.18
N LYS A 59 19.03 -13.37 27.03
CA LYS A 59 19.85 -14.13 27.95
C LYS A 59 20.78 -15.16 27.27
N ALA A 60 20.35 -15.70 26.13
CA ALA A 60 21.18 -16.64 25.34
C ALA A 60 22.35 -15.91 24.66
N ASN A 61 22.21 -14.64 24.34
CA ASN A 61 23.19 -13.82 23.60
C ASN A 61 23.82 -12.75 24.53
N LYS A 62 24.29 -13.13 25.69
CA LYS A 62 24.86 -12.23 26.70
C LYS A 62 26.07 -11.45 26.17
N GLY A 63 26.14 -10.16 26.57
CA GLY A 63 27.25 -9.27 26.24
C GLY A 63 27.03 -8.45 24.95
N SER A 64 25.95 -8.71 24.21
CA SER A 64 25.56 -7.94 23.02
C SER A 64 24.53 -6.88 23.36
N THR A 65 24.46 -5.82 22.56
CA THR A 65 23.35 -4.89 22.50
C THR A 65 22.44 -5.26 21.34
N PHE A 66 21.16 -4.96 21.45
CA PHE A 66 20.16 -5.36 20.47
C PHE A 66 19.29 -4.17 20.05
N ALA A 67 18.88 -4.14 18.78
CA ALA A 67 17.78 -3.34 18.31
C ALA A 67 16.48 -4.12 18.45
N ILE A 68 15.52 -3.61 19.23
CA ILE A 68 14.18 -4.18 19.37
C ILE A 68 13.18 -3.33 18.59
N LYS A 69 12.40 -3.95 17.69
CA LYS A 69 11.62 -3.28 16.67
C LYS A 69 10.19 -3.82 16.60
N ALA A 70 9.19 -2.97 16.84
CA ALA A 70 7.79 -3.29 16.61
C ALA A 70 7.54 -3.52 15.10
N GLN A 71 6.82 -4.57 14.75
CA GLN A 71 6.55 -4.94 13.36
C GLN A 71 5.17 -4.45 12.93
N ILE A 72 5.16 -3.41 12.09
CA ILE A 72 3.97 -2.85 11.41
C ILE A 72 4.35 -2.51 9.97
N HIS A 73 3.37 -2.29 9.08
CA HIS A 73 3.62 -1.92 7.68
C HIS A 73 3.92 -0.43 7.47
N ALA A 74 3.78 0.42 8.50
CA ALA A 74 4.10 1.85 8.41
C ALA A 74 5.57 2.14 8.73
N GLY A 75 6.12 3.17 8.09
CA GLY A 75 7.39 3.78 8.45
C GLY A 75 7.28 4.69 9.68
N GLY A 76 8.39 5.39 10.03
CA GLY A 76 8.40 6.32 11.16
C GLY A 76 8.38 5.66 12.54
N ARG A 77 8.55 4.33 12.61
CA ARG A 77 8.54 3.55 13.87
C ARG A 77 9.52 4.07 14.91
N GLY A 78 10.71 4.50 14.48
CA GLY A 78 11.74 5.03 15.37
C GLY A 78 11.27 6.28 16.13
N LEU A 79 10.69 7.25 15.41
CA LEU A 79 10.16 8.49 15.99
C LEU A 79 8.99 8.25 16.95
N SER A 80 8.22 7.18 16.73
CA SER A 80 7.09 6.77 17.56
C SER A 80 7.49 5.84 18.72
N GLY A 81 8.80 5.64 18.95
CA GLY A 81 9.32 4.78 19.99
C GLY A 81 9.17 3.28 19.74
N GLY A 82 8.75 2.88 18.52
CA GLY A 82 8.61 1.49 18.08
C GLY A 82 9.95 0.81 17.72
N VAL A 83 11.07 1.51 17.87
CA VAL A 83 12.43 1.00 17.76
C VAL A 83 13.25 1.50 18.95
N LYS A 84 14.00 0.61 19.60
CA LYS A 84 14.85 0.95 20.74
C LYS A 84 16.10 0.08 20.75
N ILE A 85 17.24 0.64 21.18
CA ILE A 85 18.42 -0.14 21.52
C ILE A 85 18.31 -0.57 22.97
N ILE A 86 18.56 -1.84 23.23
CA ILE A 86 18.48 -2.47 24.55
C ILE A 86 19.77 -3.27 24.86
N SER A 87 20.06 -3.42 26.15
CA SER A 87 21.23 -4.15 26.64
C SER A 87 20.87 -5.22 27.66
N SER A 88 19.60 -5.31 28.06
CA SER A 88 19.16 -6.27 29.09
C SER A 88 17.84 -6.96 28.74
N ALA A 89 17.62 -8.11 29.36
CA ALA A 89 16.37 -8.85 29.21
C ALA A 89 15.16 -8.11 29.82
N GLU A 90 15.40 -7.33 30.88
CA GLU A 90 14.39 -6.51 31.54
C GLU A 90 13.88 -5.40 30.58
N GLU A 91 14.80 -4.76 29.85
CA GLU A 91 14.43 -3.76 28.83
C GLU A 91 13.63 -4.38 27.67
N ALA A 92 14.04 -5.60 27.23
CA ALA A 92 13.31 -6.34 26.21
C ALA A 92 11.87 -6.65 26.67
N CYS A 93 11.71 -7.20 27.89
CA CYS A 93 10.41 -7.51 28.45
C CYS A 93 9.53 -6.25 28.60
N ALA A 94 10.11 -5.14 29.05
CA ALA A 94 9.39 -3.86 29.17
C ALA A 94 8.90 -3.35 27.81
N PHE A 95 9.73 -3.43 26.76
CA PHE A 95 9.37 -3.06 25.41
C PHE A 95 8.23 -3.94 24.87
N VAL A 96 8.34 -5.26 25.00
CA VAL A 96 7.30 -6.21 24.57
C VAL A 96 5.99 -5.93 25.26
N SER A 97 5.98 -5.73 26.59
CA SER A 97 4.78 -5.41 27.38
C SER A 97 4.16 -4.07 27.00
N LYS A 98 4.96 -3.12 26.51
CA LYS A 98 4.49 -1.81 26.07
C LYS A 98 3.77 -1.88 24.75
N PHE A 99 4.28 -2.65 23.78
CA PHE A 99 3.84 -2.58 22.38
C PHE A 99 3.08 -3.81 21.88
N LEU A 100 3.42 -5.02 22.29
CA LEU A 100 2.80 -6.24 21.78
C LEU A 100 1.30 -6.28 22.09
N GLY A 101 0.48 -6.57 21.08
CA GLY A 101 -0.98 -6.59 21.16
C GLY A 101 -1.64 -5.21 21.25
N LYS A 102 -0.89 -4.12 21.00
CA LYS A 102 -1.40 -2.75 21.00
C LYS A 102 -1.12 -2.09 19.65
N ASN A 103 -1.85 -1.02 19.36
CA ASN A 103 -1.63 -0.26 18.14
C ASN A 103 -0.45 0.70 18.33
N LEU A 104 0.43 0.76 17.34
CA LEU A 104 1.48 1.75 17.22
C LEU A 104 1.04 2.81 16.20
N ILE A 105 0.97 4.07 16.66
CA ILE A 105 0.65 5.23 15.84
C ILE A 105 1.94 5.86 15.36
N THR A 106 2.07 6.05 14.06
CA THR A 106 3.15 6.79 13.42
C THR A 106 2.56 7.89 12.55
N TYR A 107 3.36 8.83 12.07
CA TYR A 107 2.89 9.88 11.16
C TYR A 107 2.54 9.34 9.75
N GLN A 108 2.88 8.08 9.45
CA GLN A 108 2.60 7.43 8.16
C GLN A 108 1.38 6.52 8.18
N ASN A 109 0.75 6.26 9.34
CA ASN A 109 -0.43 5.41 9.41
C ASN A 109 -1.69 6.17 9.84
N GLU A 110 -2.84 5.51 9.73
CA GLU A 110 -4.13 6.01 10.18
C GLU A 110 -4.10 6.46 11.66
N PRO A 111 -4.96 7.40 12.07
CA PRO A 111 -5.00 7.90 13.45
C PRO A 111 -5.17 6.80 14.52
N ASN A 112 -5.76 5.68 14.16
CA ASN A 112 -5.93 4.53 15.05
C ASN A 112 -4.67 3.66 15.17
N GLY A 113 -3.65 3.89 14.35
CA GLY A 113 -2.42 3.11 14.28
C GLY A 113 -2.62 1.70 13.71
N GLN A 114 -1.52 0.92 13.74
CA GLN A 114 -1.52 -0.47 13.29
C GLN A 114 -1.15 -1.40 14.44
N PRO A 115 -1.77 -2.60 14.55
CA PRO A 115 -1.51 -3.53 15.65
C PRO A 115 -0.09 -4.12 15.56
N VAL A 116 0.59 -4.17 16.69
CA VAL A 116 1.90 -4.81 16.81
C VAL A 116 1.68 -6.27 17.22
N ASN A 117 1.66 -7.18 16.25
CA ASN A 117 1.49 -8.61 16.50
C ASN A 117 2.81 -9.32 16.74
N ASN A 118 3.91 -8.73 16.30
CA ASN A 118 5.25 -9.31 16.35
C ASN A 118 6.28 -8.25 16.70
N ILE A 119 7.37 -8.67 17.33
CA ILE A 119 8.51 -7.82 17.64
C ILE A 119 9.77 -8.52 17.14
N LEU A 120 10.62 -7.79 16.42
CA LEU A 120 11.91 -8.26 15.95
C LEU A 120 13.00 -7.81 16.90
N ILE A 121 13.87 -8.71 17.33
CA ILE A 121 15.07 -8.39 18.12
C ILE A 121 16.29 -8.80 17.29
N GLU A 122 17.20 -7.86 17.05
CA GLU A 122 18.39 -8.06 16.23
C GLU A 122 19.64 -7.54 16.93
N GLU A 123 20.79 -8.15 16.65
CA GLU A 123 22.08 -7.63 17.09
C GLU A 123 22.34 -6.26 16.49
N THR A 124 22.93 -5.36 17.29
CA THR A 124 23.34 -4.05 16.78
C THR A 124 24.61 -4.15 15.94
N ILE A 125 24.69 -3.31 14.92
CA ILE A 125 25.85 -3.21 14.02
C ILE A 125 26.61 -1.92 14.35
N SER A 126 27.95 -1.98 14.38
CA SER A 126 28.81 -0.79 14.49
C SER A 126 28.89 -0.10 13.13
N ILE A 127 28.12 0.96 12.97
CA ILE A 127 27.90 1.66 11.70
C ILE A 127 29.00 2.68 11.45
N SER A 128 29.64 2.59 10.28
CA SER A 128 30.55 3.60 9.75
C SER A 128 29.82 4.60 8.84
N ARG A 129 28.93 4.11 7.96
CA ARG A 129 28.13 4.94 7.04
C ARG A 129 26.75 4.34 6.84
N GLU A 130 25.78 5.22 6.64
CA GLU A 130 24.42 4.87 6.25
C GLU A 130 24.16 5.34 4.81
N LEU A 131 23.61 4.45 4.00
CA LEU A 131 23.25 4.69 2.60
C LEU A 131 21.75 4.39 2.44
N TYR A 132 21.13 5.04 1.45
CA TYR A 132 19.82 4.65 0.94
C TYR A 132 19.99 3.83 -0.33
N PHE A 133 19.24 2.76 -0.45
CA PHE A 133 19.18 1.93 -1.64
C PHE A 133 17.75 1.46 -1.88
N SER A 134 17.23 1.65 -3.08
CA SER A 134 15.94 1.07 -3.46
C SER A 134 15.88 0.66 -4.92
N ILE A 135 14.96 -0.26 -5.23
CA ILE A 135 14.58 -0.65 -6.58
C ILE A 135 13.07 -0.48 -6.69
N VAL A 136 12.64 0.24 -7.72
CA VAL A 136 11.22 0.54 -7.99
C VAL A 136 10.91 0.39 -9.47
N ILE A 137 9.62 0.30 -9.80
CA ILE A 137 9.15 0.40 -11.18
C ILE A 137 8.87 1.89 -11.47
N ASP A 138 9.65 2.47 -12.38
CA ASP A 138 9.33 3.79 -12.92
C ASP A 138 8.44 3.64 -14.16
N ARG A 139 7.20 4.05 -14.01
CA ARG A 139 6.19 3.93 -15.06
C ARG A 139 6.36 4.94 -16.18
N LYS A 140 6.99 6.08 -15.89
CA LYS A 140 7.21 7.12 -16.90
C LYS A 140 8.26 6.68 -17.91
N SER A 141 9.31 6.03 -17.44
CA SER A 141 10.38 5.47 -18.29
C SER A 141 10.12 4.01 -18.69
N GLU A 142 9.05 3.37 -18.17
CA GLU A 142 8.72 1.95 -18.38
C GLU A 142 9.90 1.02 -18.03
N ALA A 143 10.60 1.34 -16.94
CA ALA A 143 11.84 0.68 -16.55
C ALA A 143 11.89 0.35 -15.05
N VAL A 144 12.72 -0.61 -14.70
CA VAL A 144 13.14 -0.82 -13.31
C VAL A 144 14.20 0.23 -12.97
N THR A 145 13.99 0.99 -11.91
CA THR A 145 14.89 2.08 -11.53
C THR A 145 15.54 1.79 -10.19
N ILE A 146 16.86 1.86 -10.14
CA ILE A 146 17.67 1.82 -8.92
C ILE A 146 17.83 3.25 -8.43
N ILE A 147 17.50 3.50 -7.17
CA ILE A 147 17.65 4.80 -6.52
C ILE A 147 18.62 4.65 -5.36
N CYS A 148 19.62 5.50 -5.32
CA CYS A 148 20.66 5.50 -4.29
C CYS A 148 20.88 6.90 -3.72
N SER A 149 21.21 6.97 -2.41
CA SER A 149 21.66 8.21 -1.78
C SER A 149 22.75 7.93 -0.74
N SER A 150 23.65 8.88 -0.56
CA SER A 150 24.64 8.88 0.53
C SER A 150 24.03 9.28 1.89
N ALA A 151 22.76 9.72 1.92
CA ALA A 151 22.01 10.06 3.12
C ALA A 151 21.03 8.92 3.44
N GLY A 152 21.50 7.88 4.14
CA GLY A 152 20.66 6.80 4.65
C GLY A 152 20.01 7.12 5.98
N GLY A 153 19.00 6.33 6.37
CA GLY A 153 18.26 6.49 7.63
C GLY A 153 17.29 7.67 7.66
N MET A 154 17.14 8.40 6.54
CA MET A 154 16.22 9.52 6.35
C MET A 154 15.14 9.17 5.33
N GLU A 155 14.01 9.90 5.37
CA GLU A 155 12.96 9.77 4.35
C GLU A 155 13.47 10.30 3.00
N ILE A 156 13.39 9.47 1.97
CA ILE A 156 13.92 9.82 0.63
C ILE A 156 13.14 10.99 0.01
N GLU A 157 11.88 11.15 0.34
CA GLU A 157 11.02 12.26 -0.10
C GLU A 157 11.52 13.60 0.45
N GLU A 158 11.99 13.61 1.69
CA GLU A 158 12.60 14.80 2.29
C GLU A 158 13.91 15.17 1.60
N ILE A 159 14.76 14.16 1.33
CA ILE A 159 16.01 14.35 0.59
C ILE A 159 15.72 14.86 -0.82
N SER A 160 14.75 14.24 -1.52
CA SER A 160 14.36 14.64 -2.88
C SER A 160 13.88 16.09 -2.95
N LYS A 161 13.22 16.59 -1.90
CA LYS A 161 12.71 17.95 -1.84
C LYS A 161 13.79 18.98 -1.49
N ASN A 162 14.67 18.62 -0.54
CA ASN A 162 15.61 19.58 0.06
C ASN A 162 17.01 19.52 -0.56
N ASN A 163 17.47 18.33 -0.98
CA ASN A 163 18.82 18.05 -1.46
C ASN A 163 18.79 17.03 -2.61
N PRO A 164 18.12 17.33 -3.74
CA PRO A 164 17.94 16.37 -4.84
C PRO A 164 19.27 15.89 -5.45
N GLU A 165 20.35 16.68 -5.31
CA GLU A 165 21.70 16.33 -5.76
C GLU A 165 22.30 15.15 -4.99
N LEU A 166 21.75 14.80 -3.82
CA LEU A 166 22.17 13.62 -3.05
C LEU A 166 21.48 12.32 -3.52
N ILE A 167 20.66 12.38 -4.56
CA ILE A 167 19.95 11.22 -5.10
C ILE A 167 20.44 10.93 -6.51
N LEU A 168 20.83 9.69 -6.75
CA LEU A 168 21.11 9.15 -8.09
C LEU A 168 20.03 8.13 -8.44
N SER A 169 19.45 8.27 -9.62
CA SER A 169 18.48 7.32 -10.18
C SER A 169 19.04 6.75 -11.48
N VAL A 170 19.11 5.41 -11.56
CA VAL A 170 19.61 4.68 -12.72
C VAL A 170 18.53 3.74 -13.22
N SER A 171 18.06 3.94 -14.45
CA SER A 171 17.06 3.08 -15.09
C SER A 171 17.72 1.88 -15.75
N CYS A 172 17.22 0.70 -15.45
CA CYS A 172 17.66 -0.57 -16.01
C CYS A 172 16.58 -1.13 -16.95
N GLU A 173 16.98 -1.60 -18.12
CA GLU A 173 16.06 -2.31 -19.00
C GLU A 173 15.65 -3.66 -18.35
N ILE A 174 14.35 -3.99 -18.42
CA ILE A 174 13.84 -5.26 -17.88
C ILE A 174 14.53 -6.43 -18.60
N ASN A 175 14.94 -7.43 -17.81
CA ASN A 175 15.62 -8.64 -18.28
C ASN A 175 17.00 -8.42 -18.95
N LYS A 176 17.60 -7.25 -18.77
CA LYS A 176 19.00 -7.04 -19.16
C LYS A 176 19.89 -6.94 -17.92
N PRO A 177 21.10 -7.54 -17.98
CA PRO A 177 22.07 -7.36 -16.91
C PRO A 177 22.42 -5.88 -16.78
N GLN A 178 22.67 -5.45 -15.54
CA GLN A 178 23.08 -4.08 -15.24
C GLN A 178 24.34 -3.74 -16.02
N ASN A 179 24.34 -2.56 -16.65
CA ASN A 179 25.49 -2.09 -17.41
C ASN A 179 26.67 -1.82 -16.44
N PRO A 180 27.88 -2.34 -16.71
CA PRO A 180 29.05 -2.08 -15.87
C PRO A 180 29.36 -0.59 -15.66
N ASN A 181 28.98 0.28 -16.59
CA ASN A 181 29.17 1.73 -16.44
C ASN A 181 28.21 2.30 -15.40
N ASP A 182 26.96 1.86 -15.37
CA ASP A 182 25.95 2.30 -14.41
C ASP A 182 26.36 1.88 -12.99
N ILE A 183 26.86 0.65 -12.83
CA ILE A 183 27.40 0.17 -11.55
C ILE A 183 28.56 1.05 -11.08
N LYS A 184 29.46 1.40 -11.98
CA LYS A 184 30.62 2.28 -11.68
C LYS A 184 30.15 3.68 -11.30
N GLU A 185 29.14 4.21 -11.99
CA GLU A 185 28.54 5.51 -11.68
C GLU A 185 27.97 5.53 -10.26
N ILE A 186 27.16 4.51 -9.88
CA ILE A 186 26.59 4.40 -8.54
C ILE A 186 27.68 4.32 -7.47
N ILE A 187 28.72 3.48 -7.67
CA ILE A 187 29.84 3.32 -6.73
C ILE A 187 30.56 4.64 -6.51
N ASN A 188 30.83 5.37 -7.59
CA ASN A 188 31.50 6.67 -7.53
C ASN A 188 30.61 7.72 -6.83
N PHE A 189 29.32 7.78 -7.19
CA PHE A 189 28.37 8.70 -6.60
C PHE A 189 28.24 8.50 -5.08
N LEU A 190 28.13 7.25 -4.66
CA LEU A 190 28.07 6.90 -3.24
C LEU A 190 29.43 6.98 -2.54
N ASN A 191 30.52 7.26 -3.26
CA ASN A 191 31.89 7.28 -2.74
C ASN A 191 32.21 6.00 -1.94
N ILE A 192 31.94 4.84 -2.55
CA ILE A 192 32.22 3.52 -1.97
C ILE A 192 33.68 3.17 -2.18
N ASN A 193 34.38 2.76 -1.12
CA ASN A 193 35.79 2.39 -1.20
C ASN A 193 35.99 1.04 -1.89
N ASP A 194 37.25 0.77 -2.31
CA ASP A 194 37.60 -0.44 -3.07
C ASP A 194 37.37 -1.77 -2.30
N VAL A 195 37.32 -1.73 -0.96
CA VAL A 195 37.07 -2.92 -0.14
C VAL A 195 35.59 -3.30 -0.16
N VAL A 196 34.70 -2.31 -0.15
CA VAL A 196 33.25 -2.52 -0.14
C VAL A 196 32.67 -2.62 -1.56
N ALA A 197 33.34 -2.05 -2.57
CA ALA A 197 32.84 -2.02 -3.95
C ALA A 197 32.47 -3.40 -4.53
N PRO A 198 33.22 -4.50 -4.31
CA PRO A 198 32.81 -5.84 -4.74
C PRO A 198 31.51 -6.31 -4.09
N GLN A 199 31.34 -6.06 -2.78
CA GLN A 199 30.11 -6.42 -2.04
C GLN A 199 28.91 -5.62 -2.57
N PHE A 200 29.10 -4.34 -2.89
CA PHE A 200 28.05 -3.51 -3.44
C PHE A 200 27.62 -3.95 -4.85
N LYS A 201 28.57 -4.37 -5.69
CA LYS A 201 28.25 -4.97 -7.00
C LYS A 201 27.43 -6.24 -6.87
N GLU A 202 27.80 -7.09 -5.91
CA GLU A 202 27.05 -8.32 -5.62
C GLU A 202 25.65 -8.00 -5.10
N LEU A 203 25.52 -7.04 -4.17
CA LEU A 203 24.23 -6.56 -3.67
C LEU A 203 23.32 -6.09 -4.81
N LEU A 204 23.83 -5.25 -5.73
CA LEU A 204 23.07 -4.76 -6.89
C LEU A 204 22.53 -5.92 -7.72
N PHE A 205 23.38 -6.88 -8.06
CA PHE A 205 22.99 -8.05 -8.84
C PHE A 205 21.94 -8.92 -8.13
N LEU A 206 22.20 -9.25 -6.86
CA LEU A 206 21.27 -10.07 -6.06
C LEU A 206 19.93 -9.38 -5.85
N SER A 207 19.94 -8.08 -5.54
CA SER A 207 18.73 -7.30 -5.32
C SER A 207 17.89 -7.12 -6.59
N TYR A 208 18.54 -6.91 -7.74
CA TYR A 208 17.85 -6.82 -9.02
C TYR A 208 17.18 -8.15 -9.40
N ASN A 209 17.91 -9.26 -9.30
CA ASN A 209 17.33 -10.57 -9.57
C ASN A 209 16.19 -10.89 -8.61
N LEU A 210 16.38 -10.63 -7.32
CA LEU A 210 15.34 -10.79 -6.31
C LEU A 210 14.08 -9.98 -6.67
N PHE A 211 14.25 -8.72 -7.12
CA PHE A 211 13.16 -7.84 -7.53
C PHE A 211 12.37 -8.41 -8.70
N ILE A 212 13.07 -8.90 -9.74
CA ILE A 212 12.43 -9.48 -10.93
C ILE A 212 11.80 -10.84 -10.63
N ASP A 213 12.56 -11.73 -9.97
CA ASP A 213 12.14 -13.14 -9.76
C ASP A 213 10.93 -13.25 -8.82
N ASN A 214 10.73 -12.28 -7.93
CA ASN A 214 9.60 -12.26 -6.99
C ASN A 214 8.50 -11.27 -7.38
N ASP A 215 8.52 -10.73 -8.58
CA ASP A 215 7.57 -9.72 -9.08
C ASP A 215 7.38 -8.59 -8.03
N LEU A 216 8.50 -8.04 -7.50
CA LEU A 216 8.44 -6.97 -6.52
C LEU A 216 8.04 -5.64 -7.20
N SER A 217 7.32 -4.82 -6.49
CA SER A 217 7.00 -3.44 -6.87
C SER A 217 7.88 -2.42 -6.13
N LEU A 218 8.39 -2.83 -4.97
CA LEU A 218 9.30 -2.06 -4.13
C LEU A 218 10.29 -3.01 -3.43
N LEU A 219 11.55 -2.67 -3.49
CA LEU A 219 12.59 -3.14 -2.58
C LEU A 219 13.34 -1.91 -2.08
N GLU A 220 13.21 -1.58 -0.80
CA GLU A 220 13.90 -0.45 -0.18
C GLU A 220 14.71 -0.95 1.01
N ILE A 221 15.98 -0.59 1.03
CA ILE A 221 16.91 -0.85 2.14
C ILE A 221 17.33 0.50 2.70
N ASN A 222 16.79 0.87 3.85
CA ASN A 222 17.01 2.18 4.44
C ASN A 222 17.06 2.13 5.98
N PRO A 223 18.30 2.13 6.57
CA PRO A 223 19.57 2.27 5.87
C PRO A 223 20.17 0.94 5.37
N LEU A 224 20.88 1.04 4.26
CA LEU A 224 21.93 0.10 3.88
C LEU A 224 23.23 0.58 4.53
N VAL A 225 23.82 -0.21 5.42
CA VAL A 225 24.96 0.26 6.22
C VAL A 225 26.28 -0.37 5.77
N ILE A 226 27.35 0.44 5.84
CA ILE A 226 28.71 -0.02 5.84
C ILE A 226 29.17 -0.06 7.29
N SER A 227 29.55 -1.25 7.79
CA SER A 227 30.02 -1.40 9.15
C SER A 227 31.45 -0.90 9.32
N ASN A 228 31.91 -0.76 10.57
CA ASN A 228 33.30 -0.43 10.86
C ASN A 228 34.29 -1.52 10.34
N ASP A 229 33.80 -2.74 10.15
CA ASP A 229 34.57 -3.86 9.57
C ASP A 229 34.49 -3.92 8.03
N ASN A 230 33.99 -2.87 7.39
CA ASN A 230 33.75 -2.77 5.94
C ASN A 230 32.81 -3.86 5.39
N GLU A 231 31.84 -4.28 6.17
CA GLU A 231 30.77 -5.16 5.72
C GLU A 231 29.55 -4.35 5.28
N LEU A 232 28.92 -4.77 4.18
CA LEU A 232 27.69 -4.17 3.66
C LEU A 232 26.49 -4.96 4.18
N ILE A 233 25.57 -4.31 4.93
CA ILE A 233 24.49 -4.96 5.66
C ILE A 233 23.17 -4.20 5.46
N ALA A 234 22.09 -4.90 5.11
CA ALA A 234 20.74 -4.34 5.05
C ALA A 234 20.16 -4.26 6.47
N LEU A 235 20.16 -3.06 7.06
CA LEU A 235 19.77 -2.85 8.46
C LEU A 235 18.27 -2.73 8.66
N ASP A 236 17.56 -2.16 7.69
CA ASP A 236 16.09 -2.16 7.60
C ASP A 236 15.69 -2.43 6.15
N CYS A 237 14.54 -3.04 5.95
CA CYS A 237 14.05 -3.38 4.63
C CYS A 237 12.54 -3.25 4.55
N LYS A 238 12.08 -2.53 3.54
CA LYS A 238 10.68 -2.46 3.13
C LYS A 238 10.55 -3.14 1.76
N MET A 239 9.62 -4.06 1.66
CA MET A 239 9.43 -4.85 0.45
C MET A 239 7.95 -5.01 0.16
N SER A 240 7.57 -4.85 -1.10
CA SER A 240 6.20 -5.06 -1.56
C SER A 240 6.19 -5.94 -2.81
N ILE A 241 5.29 -6.90 -2.84
CA ILE A 241 5.06 -7.80 -3.98
C ILE A 241 3.84 -7.29 -4.74
N ASP A 242 3.86 -7.40 -6.07
CA ASP A 242 2.70 -7.10 -6.91
C ASP A 242 1.61 -8.17 -6.67
N ASP A 243 0.45 -7.76 -6.16
CA ASP A 243 -0.68 -8.67 -5.89
C ASP A 243 -1.12 -9.42 -7.15
N ASN A 244 -1.01 -8.80 -8.33
CA ASN A 244 -1.36 -9.42 -9.60
C ASN A 244 -0.44 -10.60 -9.95
N ALA A 245 0.74 -10.70 -9.33
CA ALA A 245 1.69 -11.79 -9.51
C ALA A 245 1.58 -12.90 -8.45
N LEU A 246 0.78 -12.72 -7.40
CA LEU A 246 0.67 -13.69 -6.30
C LEU A 246 0.19 -15.09 -6.73
N PHE A 247 -0.44 -15.21 -7.91
CA PHE A 247 -0.78 -16.53 -8.45
C PHE A 247 0.45 -17.36 -8.82
N LYS A 248 1.59 -16.71 -9.11
CA LYS A 248 2.89 -17.38 -9.37
C LYS A 248 3.62 -17.70 -8.06
N HIS A 249 3.40 -16.89 -7.01
CA HIS A 249 4.11 -16.91 -5.73
C HIS A 249 3.22 -17.46 -4.61
N THR A 250 2.84 -18.74 -4.70
CA THR A 250 1.91 -19.37 -3.74
C THR A 250 2.44 -19.37 -2.30
N GLU A 251 3.76 -19.44 -2.11
CA GLU A 251 4.40 -19.38 -0.80
C GLU A 251 4.27 -17.99 -0.16
N SER A 252 4.29 -16.93 -1.00
CA SER A 252 4.19 -15.55 -0.54
C SER A 252 2.77 -15.18 -0.10
N LYS A 253 1.72 -15.83 -0.61
CA LYS A 253 0.33 -15.57 -0.21
C LYS A 253 0.10 -15.69 1.30
N GLY A 254 0.80 -16.61 1.95
CA GLY A 254 0.72 -16.83 3.39
C GLY A 254 1.41 -15.74 4.23
N LEU A 255 2.15 -14.83 3.60
CA LEU A 255 2.89 -13.76 4.28
C LEU A 255 2.02 -12.50 4.47
N HIS A 256 0.86 -12.40 3.83
CA HIS A 256 -0.02 -11.23 3.93
C HIS A 256 -0.61 -11.12 5.33
N ASP A 257 -0.32 -10.02 6.01
CA ASP A 257 -0.92 -9.72 7.32
C ASP A 257 -2.12 -8.78 7.17
N TRP A 258 -3.31 -9.36 7.06
CA TRP A 258 -4.58 -8.63 6.96
C TRP A 258 -4.93 -7.79 8.19
N THR A 259 -4.23 -7.92 9.30
CA THR A 259 -4.44 -7.07 10.46
C THR A 259 -3.84 -5.66 10.28
N GLN A 260 -2.95 -5.52 9.30
CA GLN A 260 -2.31 -4.25 8.94
C GLN A 260 -3.10 -3.45 7.89
N SER A 261 -4.11 -4.05 7.28
CA SER A 261 -4.96 -3.44 6.25
C SER A 261 -6.27 -2.93 6.85
N ASP A 262 -6.96 -2.04 6.13
CA ASP A 262 -8.33 -1.64 6.48
C ASP A 262 -9.26 -2.85 6.48
N SER A 263 -10.18 -2.91 7.44
CA SER A 263 -11.08 -4.06 7.59
C SER A 263 -12.02 -4.25 6.40
N LYS A 264 -12.40 -3.16 5.73
CA LYS A 264 -13.26 -3.17 4.53
C LYS A 264 -12.49 -3.67 3.31
N GLU A 265 -11.20 -3.32 3.19
CA GLU A 265 -10.32 -3.86 2.14
C GLU A 265 -10.16 -5.38 2.27
N LYS A 266 -9.97 -5.85 3.51
CA LYS A 266 -9.95 -7.29 3.81
C LYS A 266 -11.26 -7.98 3.44
N GLU A 267 -12.41 -7.42 3.84
CA GLU A 267 -13.73 -7.98 3.54
C GLU A 267 -13.99 -8.01 2.03
N ALA A 268 -13.64 -6.93 1.33
CA ALA A 268 -13.75 -6.81 -0.12
C ALA A 268 -12.89 -7.85 -0.85
N HIS A 269 -11.65 -8.05 -0.40
CA HIS A 269 -10.77 -9.07 -0.97
C HIS A 269 -11.39 -10.47 -0.90
N TYR A 270 -11.92 -10.87 0.26
CA TYR A 270 -12.59 -12.17 0.40
C TYR A 270 -13.91 -12.27 -0.39
N ALA A 271 -14.52 -11.12 -0.70
CA ALA A 271 -15.70 -11.05 -1.57
C ALA A 271 -15.35 -11.04 -3.07
N GLY A 272 -14.06 -11.01 -3.43
CA GLY A 272 -13.59 -10.91 -4.82
C GLY A 272 -13.81 -9.52 -5.44
N LEU A 273 -13.81 -8.47 -4.62
CA LEU A 273 -14.03 -7.08 -4.99
C LEU A 273 -12.71 -6.29 -4.93
N ASN A 274 -12.54 -5.35 -5.85
CA ASN A 274 -11.47 -4.36 -5.80
C ASN A 274 -11.96 -3.15 -5.01
N TYR A 275 -11.51 -3.00 -3.78
CA TYR A 275 -11.91 -1.91 -2.88
C TYR A 275 -10.69 -1.19 -2.29
N ILE A 276 -10.83 0.13 -2.14
CA ILE A 276 -9.87 0.99 -1.46
C ILE A 276 -10.63 1.96 -0.58
N ALA A 277 -10.22 2.07 0.66
CA ALA A 277 -10.70 3.10 1.56
C ALA A 277 -10.10 4.48 1.20
N LEU A 278 -10.92 5.52 1.24
CA LEU A 278 -10.55 6.93 1.09
C LEU A 278 -11.25 7.75 2.18
N ASP A 279 -10.82 9.01 2.37
CA ASP A 279 -11.27 9.86 3.48
C ASP A 279 -12.56 10.67 3.20
N GLY A 280 -13.35 10.26 2.21
CA GLY A 280 -14.53 11.03 1.80
C GLY A 280 -15.83 10.64 2.48
N SER A 281 -16.95 11.19 1.97
CA SER A 281 -18.30 10.95 2.48
C SER A 281 -19.28 10.40 1.44
N ILE A 282 -18.81 10.15 0.21
CA ILE A 282 -19.62 9.59 -0.89
C ILE A 282 -19.10 8.20 -1.21
N GLY A 283 -19.83 7.16 -0.83
CA GLY A 283 -19.51 5.78 -1.19
C GLY A 283 -19.72 5.56 -2.69
N CYS A 284 -18.73 4.95 -3.36
CA CYS A 284 -18.78 4.73 -4.81
C CYS A 284 -18.82 3.24 -5.14
N MET A 285 -19.76 2.81 -5.99
CA MET A 285 -19.83 1.46 -6.56
C MET A 285 -19.94 1.56 -8.08
N VAL A 286 -18.96 1.02 -8.78
CA VAL A 286 -18.82 1.15 -10.23
C VAL A 286 -18.42 -0.18 -10.86
N ASN A 287 -18.71 -0.41 -12.11
CA ASN A 287 -18.18 -1.55 -12.86
C ASN A 287 -17.13 -1.10 -13.87
N GLY A 288 -15.90 -1.46 -13.59
CA GLY A 288 -14.72 -1.13 -14.38
C GLY A 288 -13.91 0.03 -13.81
N ALA A 289 -12.60 -0.20 -13.66
CA ALA A 289 -11.67 0.73 -13.01
C ALA A 289 -11.64 2.11 -13.67
N GLY A 290 -11.67 2.20 -15.01
CA GLY A 290 -11.68 3.48 -15.72
C GLY A 290 -12.94 4.30 -15.43
N LEU A 291 -14.12 3.65 -15.36
CA LEU A 291 -15.37 4.33 -15.01
C LEU A 291 -15.38 4.75 -13.54
N ALA A 292 -14.79 3.94 -12.64
CA ALA A 292 -14.65 4.29 -11.24
C ALA A 292 -13.76 5.53 -11.05
N MET A 293 -12.63 5.62 -11.72
CA MET A 293 -11.76 6.79 -11.70
C MET A 293 -12.50 8.04 -12.19
N ALA A 294 -13.16 7.96 -13.37
CA ALA A 294 -13.93 9.07 -13.92
C ALA A 294 -15.08 9.52 -12.98
N THR A 295 -15.72 8.57 -12.29
CA THR A 295 -16.78 8.86 -11.30
C THR A 295 -16.22 9.65 -10.12
N MET A 296 -15.09 9.23 -9.58
CA MET A 296 -14.43 9.90 -8.46
C MET A 296 -13.92 11.29 -8.84
N ASP A 297 -13.39 11.46 -10.06
CA ASP A 297 -12.97 12.76 -10.58
C ASP A 297 -14.14 13.73 -10.68
N LEU A 298 -15.28 13.27 -11.21
CA LEU A 298 -16.48 14.10 -11.29
C LEU A 298 -17.06 14.47 -9.92
N ILE A 299 -17.02 13.57 -8.94
CA ILE A 299 -17.40 13.89 -7.57
C ILE A 299 -16.52 15.02 -7.04
N LYS A 300 -15.18 14.92 -7.22
CA LYS A 300 -14.25 15.97 -6.79
C LYS A 300 -14.47 17.30 -7.51
N LEU A 301 -14.68 17.28 -8.83
CA LEU A 301 -14.98 18.47 -9.63
C LEU A 301 -16.29 19.12 -9.21
N SER A 302 -17.27 18.34 -8.75
CA SER A 302 -18.54 18.84 -8.19
C SER A 302 -18.41 19.33 -6.74
N GLY A 303 -17.21 19.29 -6.14
CA GLY A 303 -16.95 19.76 -4.78
C GLY A 303 -17.26 18.72 -3.68
N GLY A 304 -17.37 17.45 -4.03
CA GLY A 304 -17.54 16.34 -3.11
C GLY A 304 -16.23 15.58 -2.82
N SER A 305 -16.31 14.57 -1.98
CA SER A 305 -15.17 13.72 -1.60
C SER A 305 -15.57 12.24 -1.62
N PRO A 306 -14.97 11.40 -2.50
CA PRO A 306 -15.24 9.96 -2.52
C PRO A 306 -14.67 9.29 -1.27
N ALA A 307 -15.47 8.37 -0.68
CA ALA A 307 -15.09 7.60 0.50
C ALA A 307 -14.31 6.32 0.16
N ASN A 308 -14.35 5.92 -1.10
CA ASN A 308 -13.69 4.70 -1.56
C ASN A 308 -13.57 4.68 -3.09
N PHE A 309 -12.67 3.82 -3.56
CA PHE A 309 -12.75 3.20 -4.87
C PHE A 309 -13.42 1.82 -4.70
N LEU A 310 -14.36 1.45 -5.55
CA LEU A 310 -14.89 0.09 -5.60
C LEU A 310 -15.28 -0.27 -7.03
N ASP A 311 -14.64 -1.31 -7.56
CA ASP A 311 -14.96 -1.90 -8.86
C ASP A 311 -15.55 -3.31 -8.63
N VAL A 312 -16.81 -3.48 -9.00
CA VAL A 312 -17.50 -4.78 -8.91
C VAL A 312 -17.20 -5.70 -10.09
N GLY A 313 -16.43 -5.21 -11.09
CA GLY A 313 -16.08 -5.94 -12.30
C GLY A 313 -17.22 -6.11 -13.30
N GLY A 314 -16.89 -6.54 -14.52
CA GLY A 314 -17.86 -6.71 -15.63
C GLY A 314 -18.75 -7.95 -15.53
N GLY A 315 -18.51 -8.86 -14.59
CA GLY A 315 -19.25 -10.09 -14.38
C GLY A 315 -19.98 -10.18 -13.03
N ALA A 316 -20.21 -9.05 -12.36
CA ALA A 316 -20.81 -9.04 -11.03
C ALA A 316 -22.22 -9.64 -11.03
N THR A 317 -22.51 -10.39 -9.98
CA THR A 317 -23.80 -11.00 -9.69
C THR A 317 -24.58 -10.15 -8.69
N SER A 318 -25.88 -10.42 -8.53
CA SER A 318 -26.70 -9.80 -7.47
C SER A 318 -26.07 -9.97 -6.08
N GLU A 319 -25.48 -11.15 -5.79
CA GLU A 319 -24.78 -11.42 -4.53
C GLU A 319 -23.53 -10.53 -4.33
N THR A 320 -22.73 -10.38 -5.39
CA THR A 320 -21.53 -9.53 -5.38
C THR A 320 -21.90 -8.06 -5.13
N VAL A 321 -22.96 -7.57 -5.79
CA VAL A 321 -23.49 -6.22 -5.61
C VAL A 321 -24.01 -6.00 -4.17
N SER A 322 -24.71 -7.00 -3.62
CA SER A 322 -25.18 -6.95 -2.23
C SER A 322 -24.00 -6.85 -1.24
N LYS A 323 -22.96 -7.67 -1.42
CA LYS A 323 -21.73 -7.60 -0.60
C LYS A 323 -21.04 -6.25 -0.71
N ALA A 324 -20.91 -5.73 -1.95
CA ALA A 324 -20.32 -4.42 -2.19
C ALA A 324 -21.04 -3.30 -1.46
N LEU A 325 -22.37 -3.26 -1.55
CA LEU A 325 -23.17 -2.28 -0.82
C LEU A 325 -23.03 -2.42 0.70
N LYS A 326 -23.02 -3.63 1.24
CA LYS A 326 -22.81 -3.86 2.69
C LYS A 326 -21.48 -3.27 3.17
N ILE A 327 -20.42 -3.48 2.41
CA ILE A 327 -19.09 -2.90 2.70
C ILE A 327 -19.16 -1.36 2.69
N LEU A 328 -19.77 -0.76 1.68
CA LEU A 328 -19.87 0.70 1.58
C LEU A 328 -20.61 1.33 2.76
N ILE A 329 -21.75 0.75 3.15
CA ILE A 329 -22.57 1.30 4.23
C ILE A 329 -22.04 0.99 5.63
N SER A 330 -21.09 0.06 5.76
CA SER A 330 -20.38 -0.18 7.02
C SER A 330 -19.45 0.96 7.40
N ASP A 331 -19.15 1.86 6.44
CA ASP A 331 -18.37 3.06 6.69
C ASP A 331 -19.25 4.17 7.28
N ASN A 332 -19.01 4.52 8.53
CA ASN A 332 -19.74 5.57 9.24
C ASN A 332 -19.58 6.97 8.64
N ASN A 333 -18.55 7.19 7.79
CA ASN A 333 -18.32 8.47 7.11
C ASN A 333 -19.21 8.61 5.87
N VAL A 334 -19.74 7.50 5.34
CA VAL A 334 -20.56 7.51 4.12
C VAL A 334 -21.95 8.07 4.41
N LYS A 335 -22.27 9.18 3.77
CA LYS A 335 -23.58 9.87 3.88
C LYS A 335 -24.52 9.55 2.72
N VAL A 336 -23.97 9.16 1.58
CA VAL A 336 -24.68 8.79 0.36
C VAL A 336 -23.86 7.77 -0.42
N VAL A 337 -24.52 6.84 -1.10
CA VAL A 337 -23.85 5.93 -2.04
C VAL A 337 -24.18 6.35 -3.47
N LEU A 338 -23.15 6.47 -4.30
CA LEU A 338 -23.27 6.64 -5.75
C LEU A 338 -22.99 5.30 -6.43
N VAL A 339 -23.99 4.77 -7.10
CA VAL A 339 -23.89 3.58 -7.96
C VAL A 339 -23.86 4.05 -9.41
N ASN A 340 -22.78 3.77 -10.13
CA ASN A 340 -22.62 4.13 -11.52
C ASN A 340 -22.26 2.91 -12.35
N ILE A 341 -23.23 2.36 -13.07
CA ILE A 341 -23.09 1.12 -13.83
C ILE A 341 -23.30 1.37 -15.30
N PHE A 342 -22.33 0.94 -16.09
CA PHE A 342 -22.46 0.82 -17.54
C PHE A 342 -22.63 -0.63 -17.94
N GLY A 343 -23.85 -1.02 -18.32
CA GLY A 343 -24.20 -2.39 -18.68
C GLY A 343 -23.75 -2.74 -20.08
N GLY A 344 -22.60 -3.36 -20.20
CA GLY A 344 -22.19 -4.08 -21.41
C GLY A 344 -22.53 -5.56 -21.26
N ILE A 345 -21.57 -6.33 -20.75
CA ILE A 345 -21.75 -7.75 -20.39
C ILE A 345 -22.65 -7.88 -19.15
N MET A 346 -22.46 -6.98 -18.17
CA MET A 346 -23.29 -6.90 -16.98
C MET A 346 -24.64 -6.26 -17.33
N ARG A 347 -25.73 -6.85 -16.86
CA ARG A 347 -27.10 -6.39 -17.11
C ARG A 347 -27.60 -5.49 -15.98
N CYS A 348 -28.22 -4.36 -16.35
CA CYS A 348 -28.72 -3.38 -15.39
C CYS A 348 -29.85 -3.93 -14.48
N ASP A 349 -30.67 -4.86 -14.97
CA ASP A 349 -31.72 -5.52 -14.16
C ASP A 349 -31.11 -6.36 -13.03
N ILE A 350 -30.03 -7.12 -13.27
CA ILE A 350 -29.33 -7.89 -12.24
C ILE A 350 -28.75 -6.98 -11.15
N ILE A 351 -28.18 -5.84 -11.55
CA ILE A 351 -27.66 -4.85 -10.61
C ILE A 351 -28.79 -4.26 -9.76
N ALA A 352 -29.88 -3.88 -10.41
CA ALA A 352 -31.05 -3.34 -9.71
C ALA A 352 -31.60 -4.32 -8.65
N ASP A 353 -31.73 -5.60 -8.99
CA ASP A 353 -32.12 -6.64 -8.06
C ASP A 353 -31.13 -6.76 -6.89
N GLY A 354 -29.82 -6.72 -7.17
CA GLY A 354 -28.79 -6.75 -6.13
C GLY A 354 -28.86 -5.56 -5.18
N ILE A 355 -29.10 -4.36 -5.69
CA ILE A 355 -29.30 -3.15 -4.88
C ILE A 355 -30.54 -3.29 -4.01
N VAL A 356 -31.69 -3.65 -4.59
CA VAL A 356 -32.96 -3.80 -3.87
C VAL A 356 -32.82 -4.84 -2.74
N ASN A 357 -32.24 -6.00 -3.04
CA ASN A 357 -32.02 -7.06 -2.05
C ASN A 357 -31.14 -6.58 -0.90
N ALA A 358 -30.01 -5.92 -1.21
CA ALA A 358 -29.11 -5.42 -0.19
C ALA A 358 -29.75 -4.36 0.71
N VAL A 359 -30.51 -3.42 0.11
CA VAL A 359 -31.19 -2.36 0.86
C VAL A 359 -32.27 -2.94 1.78
N GLN A 360 -33.02 -3.93 1.32
CA GLN A 360 -34.05 -4.61 2.13
C GLN A 360 -33.45 -5.46 3.25
N GLU A 361 -32.41 -6.23 2.95
CA GLU A 361 -31.76 -7.13 3.91
C GLU A 361 -31.09 -6.38 5.07
N VAL A 362 -30.43 -5.24 4.75
CA VAL A 362 -29.64 -4.47 5.72
C VAL A 362 -30.45 -3.34 6.36
N GLY A 363 -31.56 -2.94 5.76
CA GLY A 363 -32.36 -1.81 6.25
C GLY A 363 -31.65 -0.47 6.06
N ILE A 364 -31.02 -0.26 4.91
CA ILE A 364 -30.22 0.91 4.58
C ILE A 364 -31.07 2.19 4.66
N LYS A 365 -30.60 3.17 5.45
CA LYS A 365 -31.27 4.47 5.62
C LYS A 365 -30.64 5.59 4.81
N ILE A 366 -29.36 5.44 4.43
CA ILE A 366 -28.65 6.44 3.64
C ILE A 366 -29.19 6.47 2.20
N PRO A 367 -29.28 7.65 1.57
CA PRO A 367 -29.70 7.77 0.17
C PRO A 367 -28.73 7.05 -0.79
N ILE A 368 -29.30 6.48 -1.85
CA ILE A 368 -28.52 5.85 -2.92
C ILE A 368 -28.84 6.55 -4.24
N VAL A 369 -27.86 7.19 -4.85
CA VAL A 369 -27.95 7.74 -6.20
C VAL A 369 -27.53 6.68 -7.19
N VAL A 370 -28.38 6.36 -8.17
CA VAL A 370 -28.12 5.29 -9.14
C VAL A 370 -28.19 5.82 -10.56
N ARG A 371 -27.10 5.63 -11.28
CA ARG A 371 -27.04 5.79 -12.73
C ARG A 371 -26.83 4.42 -13.36
N LEU A 372 -27.78 4.01 -14.18
CA LEU A 372 -27.72 2.81 -15.00
C LEU A 372 -27.73 3.20 -16.48
N GLU A 373 -26.87 2.55 -17.29
CA GLU A 373 -26.85 2.71 -18.74
C GLU A 373 -26.45 1.37 -19.38
N GLY A 374 -26.99 1.07 -20.56
CA GLY A 374 -26.66 -0.13 -21.34
C GLY A 374 -27.74 -1.22 -21.30
N THR A 375 -27.32 -2.49 -21.28
CA THR A 375 -28.21 -3.65 -21.43
C THR A 375 -29.25 -3.72 -20.32
N ASN A 376 -30.53 -3.82 -20.71
CA ASN A 376 -31.70 -3.92 -19.81
C ASN A 376 -31.86 -2.70 -18.84
N VAL A 377 -31.44 -1.52 -19.27
CA VAL A 377 -31.51 -0.31 -18.43
C VAL A 377 -32.94 0.03 -18.01
N GLU A 378 -33.93 -0.10 -18.91
CA GLU A 378 -35.33 0.21 -18.58
C GLU A 378 -35.90 -0.75 -17.53
N LEU A 379 -35.60 -2.06 -17.65
CA LEU A 379 -35.98 -3.05 -16.63
C LEU A 379 -35.33 -2.76 -15.29
N GLY A 380 -34.04 -2.39 -15.30
CA GLY A 380 -33.33 -2.01 -14.07
C GLY A 380 -33.94 -0.76 -13.41
N LYS A 381 -34.25 0.29 -14.17
CA LYS A 381 -34.95 1.49 -13.67
C LYS A 381 -36.34 1.16 -13.11
N GLU A 382 -37.09 0.31 -13.80
CA GLU A 382 -38.40 -0.15 -13.33
C GLU A 382 -38.30 -0.90 -12.00
N THR A 383 -37.34 -1.83 -11.86
CA THR A 383 -37.06 -2.55 -10.61
C THR A 383 -36.79 -1.57 -9.46
N LEU A 384 -35.89 -0.59 -9.67
CA LEU A 384 -35.53 0.40 -8.66
C LEU A 384 -36.74 1.26 -8.26
N ASN A 385 -37.52 1.75 -9.22
CA ASN A 385 -38.69 2.59 -8.97
C ASN A 385 -39.80 1.85 -8.22
N ASN A 386 -40.03 0.57 -8.55
CA ASN A 386 -41.05 -0.27 -7.91
C ASN A 386 -40.66 -0.70 -6.49
N SER A 387 -39.40 -0.60 -6.12
CA SER A 387 -38.89 -1.02 -4.79
C SER A 387 -39.38 -0.14 -3.64
N LYS A 388 -39.82 1.09 -3.90
CA LYS A 388 -40.20 2.13 -2.91
C LYS A 388 -39.09 2.44 -1.89
N LEU A 389 -37.86 2.19 -2.23
CA LEU A 389 -36.67 2.49 -1.43
C LEU A 389 -36.20 3.92 -1.66
N ASN A 390 -35.33 4.43 -0.77
CA ASN A 390 -34.72 5.75 -0.91
C ASN A 390 -33.62 5.75 -1.99
N ILE A 391 -34.04 5.53 -3.25
CA ILE A 391 -33.16 5.45 -4.42
C ILE A 391 -33.50 6.60 -5.35
N ILE A 392 -32.47 7.34 -5.76
CA ILE A 392 -32.56 8.52 -6.61
C ILE A 392 -31.92 8.18 -7.96
N SER A 393 -32.72 8.14 -9.01
CA SER A 393 -32.21 7.89 -10.36
C SER A 393 -31.50 9.13 -10.93
N ALA A 394 -30.43 8.89 -11.67
CA ALA A 394 -29.67 9.91 -12.39
C ALA A 394 -29.59 9.57 -13.89
N ASP A 395 -29.66 10.61 -14.72
CA ASP A 395 -29.71 10.48 -16.18
C ASP A 395 -28.34 10.50 -16.84
N SER A 396 -27.36 11.12 -16.19
CA SER A 396 -25.97 11.19 -16.68
C SER A 396 -25.00 11.04 -15.51
N LEU A 397 -23.73 10.79 -15.83
CA LEU A 397 -22.67 10.69 -14.81
C LEU A 397 -22.49 12.02 -14.07
N THR A 398 -22.57 13.15 -14.77
CA THR A 398 -22.50 14.48 -14.15
C THR A 398 -23.69 14.74 -13.24
N ASP A 399 -24.92 14.37 -13.67
CA ASP A 399 -26.11 14.46 -12.84
C ASP A 399 -26.00 13.61 -11.58
N ALA A 400 -25.50 12.39 -11.72
CA ALA A 400 -25.28 11.48 -10.60
C ALA A 400 -24.28 12.05 -9.58
N ALA A 401 -23.15 12.59 -10.04
CA ALA A 401 -22.16 13.21 -9.19
C ALA A 401 -22.71 14.43 -8.44
N ASN A 402 -23.42 15.31 -9.15
CA ASN A 402 -24.03 16.51 -8.55
C ASN A 402 -25.06 16.14 -7.47
N LYS A 403 -25.99 15.22 -7.76
CA LYS A 403 -26.98 14.74 -6.78
C LYS A 403 -26.32 14.13 -5.55
N ALA A 404 -25.29 13.30 -5.73
CA ALA A 404 -24.56 12.70 -4.60
C ALA A 404 -23.86 13.77 -3.76
N VAL A 405 -23.25 14.78 -4.38
CA VAL A 405 -22.58 15.88 -3.67
C VAL A 405 -23.58 16.76 -2.92
N GLU A 406 -24.71 17.11 -3.53
CA GLU A 406 -25.79 17.88 -2.88
C GLU A 406 -26.30 17.17 -1.62
N ILE A 407 -26.60 15.87 -1.71
CA ILE A 407 -27.04 15.05 -0.59
C ILE A 407 -25.97 14.97 0.50
N ALA A 408 -24.71 14.71 0.13
CA ALA A 408 -23.61 14.61 1.10
C ALA A 408 -23.41 15.91 1.89
N ASN A 409 -23.71 17.06 1.26
CA ASN A 409 -23.65 18.40 1.84
C ASN A 409 -24.95 18.82 2.59
N GLY A 410 -25.94 17.94 2.69
CA GLY A 410 -27.20 18.20 3.41
C GLY A 410 -28.17 19.12 2.70
N LYS A 411 -28.11 19.16 1.37
CA LYS A 411 -29.00 19.94 0.51
C LYS A 411 -30.10 19.07 -0.08
#